data_0a6199df87bf46b367bfc31146d49a6d
#
_entry.id   0a6199df87bf46b367bfc31146d49a6d
#
_cell.length_a   1.000
_cell.length_b   1.000
_cell.length_c   1.000
_cell.angle_alpha   90.00
_cell.angle_beta   90.00
_cell.angle_gamma   90.00
#
_symmetry.space_group_name_H-M   'P 1'
#
loop_
_entity.id
_entity.type
_entity.pdbx_description
1 polymer ?
#
loop_
_entity_poly.entity_id
_entity_poly.type
_entity_poly.pdbx_seq_one_letter_code
_entity_poly.pdbx_strand_id
1 'polypeptide(L)'
;MTAPPHTEPHTDESEALLRPRIKPEHQAYRTADGNVRIGSVIYGIGAEIEDPDGWIWTLTEAMDGTRTAAQIAAEVAAAHPRLLLPAATIGSAMADLREAGFVDDAAAPLPAGLVDRDRVRHARGVALLRWMDLSSRASPWNAQLRLAGARVLVLGVGGTGGMAAQALVASGVGHVHTVDPDVVELSNLNRQTLYREADIGRPKADAAVAALRALNSDVTVTGERREIRGPDALAALLAPDGGGRSPYDLLVLGADRPPEIRRWANRVCIALNLPWVEGGYRGPLVTAGVHVPGDGPCWECQRAGEDERRDLRLRPGQSEDAASPRMPWNPASAVTAGLSGTLVAHAAIALLTGVPRMRPGFRYGINLMALGDPVLQRHPRRPDCPACGPLDHPT
;
A
#
# COMPACT_ATOMS: atom_id res chain seq x y z
N MET A 1 -19.25 -8.05 -20.83
CA MET A 1 -19.60 -6.84 -20.06
C MET A 1 -19.78 -7.25 -18.60
N THR A 2 -18.74 -7.18 -17.79
CA THR A 2 -18.80 -7.31 -16.33
C THR A 2 -17.78 -6.35 -15.78
N ALA A 3 -18.26 -5.47 -14.91
CA ALA A 3 -17.52 -4.37 -14.29
C ALA A 3 -16.25 -4.84 -13.58
N PRO A 4 -15.23 -3.95 -13.43
CA PRO A 4 -14.02 -4.26 -12.68
C PRO A 4 -14.38 -4.48 -11.20
N PRO A 5 -13.74 -5.44 -10.51
CA PRO A 5 -13.93 -5.62 -9.08
C PRO A 5 -13.25 -4.46 -8.32
N HIS A 6 -13.96 -3.93 -7.34
CA HIS A 6 -13.56 -2.89 -6.37
C HIS A 6 -13.61 -1.42 -6.82
N THR A 7 -14.48 -1.06 -7.73
CA THR A 7 -15.27 0.14 -7.51
C THR A 7 -16.56 -0.32 -6.85
N GLU A 8 -16.57 -0.41 -5.50
CA GLU A 8 -17.84 -0.21 -4.84
C GLU A 8 -18.40 1.09 -5.40
N PRO A 9 -19.66 1.12 -5.86
CA PRO A 9 -20.30 2.39 -6.13
C PRO A 9 -20.07 3.21 -4.87
N HIS A 10 -19.51 4.41 -5.02
CA HIS A 10 -19.71 5.43 -4.01
C HIS A 10 -21.22 5.49 -3.86
N THR A 11 -21.75 4.79 -2.86
CA THR A 11 -23.07 5.05 -2.36
C THR A 11 -22.97 6.47 -1.87
N ASP A 12 -23.40 7.35 -2.72
CA ASP A 12 -23.64 8.77 -2.49
C ASP A 12 -24.93 8.90 -1.65
N GLU A 13 -24.93 8.17 -0.55
CA GLU A 13 -25.73 8.48 0.61
C GLU A 13 -24.77 9.19 1.55
N SER A 14 -24.77 10.51 1.46
CA SER A 14 -24.19 11.39 2.46
C SER A 14 -24.96 11.18 3.77
N GLU A 15 -24.67 10.03 4.41
CA GLU A 15 -25.17 9.76 5.74
C GLU A 15 -24.61 10.86 6.64
N ALA A 16 -25.52 11.71 7.13
CA ALA A 16 -25.13 12.86 7.92
C ALA A 16 -24.38 12.37 9.16
N LEU A 17 -23.17 12.91 9.42
CA LEU A 17 -22.40 12.56 10.61
C LEU A 17 -23.24 12.83 11.84
N LEU A 18 -23.37 11.85 12.72
CA LEU A 18 -24.12 12.00 13.98
C LEU A 18 -23.37 12.90 14.96
N ARG A 19 -22.04 12.74 15.06
CA ARG A 19 -21.13 13.47 15.95
C ARG A 19 -19.84 13.84 15.21
N PRO A 20 -19.87 14.91 14.39
CA PRO A 20 -18.69 15.35 13.65
C PRO A 20 -17.50 15.64 14.56
N ARG A 21 -16.34 15.12 14.20
CA ARG A 21 -15.10 15.34 14.95
C ARG A 21 -13.94 15.54 14.00
N ILE A 22 -13.13 16.58 14.24
CA ILE A 22 -11.82 16.66 13.61
C ILE A 22 -11.02 15.42 14.04
N LYS A 23 -10.46 14.69 13.07
CA LYS A 23 -9.63 13.51 13.36
C LYS A 23 -8.49 13.91 14.31
N PRO A 24 -8.26 13.19 15.41
CA PRO A 24 -7.18 13.51 16.34
C PRO A 24 -5.79 13.59 15.68
N GLU A 25 -5.59 12.88 14.57
CA GLU A 25 -4.38 12.87 13.76
C GLU A 25 -4.22 14.16 12.93
N HIS A 26 -5.29 14.94 12.76
CA HIS A 26 -5.36 16.14 11.92
C HIS A 26 -5.76 17.40 12.70
N GLN A 27 -5.26 17.56 13.91
CA GLN A 27 -5.59 18.68 14.76
C GLN A 27 -5.50 20.02 14.03
N ALA A 28 -6.52 20.87 14.22
CA ALA A 28 -6.56 22.23 13.70
C ALA A 28 -5.83 23.20 14.65
N TYR A 29 -5.26 24.27 14.09
CA TYR A 29 -4.68 25.38 14.85
C TYR A 29 -4.78 26.69 14.08
N ARG A 30 -4.75 27.82 14.80
CA ARG A 30 -4.69 29.16 14.20
C ARG A 30 -3.27 29.55 13.86
N THR A 31 -3.10 30.19 12.70
CA THR A 31 -1.84 30.79 12.28
C THR A 31 -1.68 32.21 12.84
N ALA A 32 -0.50 32.80 12.76
CA ALA A 32 -0.23 34.16 13.26
C ALA A 32 -1.06 35.24 12.54
N ASP A 33 -1.42 35.03 11.30
CA ASP A 33 -2.26 35.87 10.45
C ASP A 33 -3.77 35.59 10.53
N GLY A 34 -4.14 34.64 11.43
CA GLY A 34 -5.54 34.37 11.78
C GLY A 34 -6.20 33.25 10.99
N ASN A 35 -5.53 32.68 9.97
CA ASN A 35 -6.03 31.53 9.21
C ASN A 35 -6.10 30.27 10.04
N VAL A 36 -6.82 29.28 9.58
CA VAL A 36 -6.88 27.94 10.18
C VAL A 36 -6.06 26.94 9.39
N ARG A 37 -5.10 26.30 10.04
CA ARG A 37 -4.41 25.13 9.48
C ARG A 37 -4.96 23.86 10.11
N ILE A 38 -5.25 22.88 9.26
CA ILE A 38 -5.76 21.56 9.64
C ILE A 38 -4.92 20.47 9.01
N GLY A 39 -4.66 19.39 9.74
CA GLY A 39 -3.79 18.30 9.30
C GLY A 39 -2.31 18.57 9.55
N SER A 40 -1.46 17.64 9.11
CA SER A 40 -0.02 17.68 9.34
C SER A 40 0.70 18.41 8.21
N VAL A 41 0.60 19.75 8.20
CA VAL A 41 1.21 20.59 7.16
C VAL A 41 2.71 20.34 7.01
N ILE A 42 3.42 20.07 8.11
CA ILE A 42 4.87 19.76 8.12
C ILE A 42 5.19 18.54 7.25
N TYR A 43 4.27 17.58 7.14
CA TYR A 43 4.45 16.34 6.36
C TYR A 43 3.72 16.39 5.01
N GLY A 44 3.28 17.57 4.56
CA GLY A 44 2.54 17.72 3.30
C GLY A 44 1.13 17.13 3.33
N ILE A 45 0.58 16.88 4.53
CA ILE A 45 -0.76 16.38 4.78
C ILE A 45 -1.52 17.46 5.52
N GLY A 46 -2.08 18.41 4.83
CA GLY A 46 -2.83 19.48 5.49
C GLY A 46 -3.30 20.53 4.51
N ALA A 47 -4.19 21.37 5.01
CA ALA A 47 -4.73 22.51 4.30
C ALA A 47 -4.63 23.76 5.18
N GLU A 48 -4.57 24.91 4.54
CA GLU A 48 -4.76 26.22 5.18
C GLU A 48 -6.04 26.83 4.62
N ILE A 49 -6.88 27.33 5.51
CA ILE A 49 -8.19 27.90 5.21
C ILE A 49 -8.15 29.36 5.68
N GLU A 50 -8.46 30.26 4.77
CA GLU A 50 -8.62 31.70 5.12
C GLU A 50 -9.81 31.85 6.06
N ASP A 51 -9.61 32.54 7.19
CA ASP A 51 -10.63 32.75 8.21
C ASP A 51 -10.60 34.19 8.75
N PRO A 52 -10.83 35.20 7.89
CA PRO A 52 -10.75 36.60 8.29
C PRO A 52 -11.75 36.99 9.38
N ASP A 53 -12.85 36.25 9.47
CA ASP A 53 -13.93 36.51 10.43
C ASP A 53 -13.87 35.59 11.65
N GLY A 54 -12.99 34.59 11.67
CA GLY A 54 -12.75 33.68 12.79
C GLY A 54 -13.79 32.59 12.99
N TRP A 55 -14.77 32.43 12.09
CA TRP A 55 -15.86 31.46 12.27
C TRP A 55 -15.46 30.03 11.88
N ILE A 56 -14.49 29.86 10.97
CA ILE A 56 -13.96 28.53 10.63
C ILE A 56 -13.21 27.96 11.83
N TRP A 57 -12.45 28.80 12.56
CA TRP A 57 -11.82 28.35 13.79
C TRP A 57 -12.85 27.88 14.81
N THR A 58 -13.91 28.67 15.06
CA THR A 58 -15.01 28.28 15.95
C THR A 58 -15.65 26.97 15.50
N LEU A 59 -15.84 26.78 14.18
CA LEU A 59 -16.35 25.53 13.61
C LEU A 59 -15.44 24.35 13.94
N THR A 60 -14.11 24.47 13.75
CA THR A 60 -13.18 23.38 14.04
C THR A 60 -13.12 23.03 15.52
N GLU A 61 -13.21 24.02 16.43
CA GLU A 61 -13.29 23.77 17.87
C GLU A 61 -14.59 23.08 18.27
N ALA A 62 -15.74 23.45 17.66
CA ALA A 62 -17.03 22.85 17.93
C ALA A 62 -17.13 21.39 17.46
N MET A 63 -16.31 20.99 16.45
CA MET A 63 -16.25 19.61 15.94
C MET A 63 -15.35 18.71 16.81
N ASP A 64 -15.71 18.55 18.08
CA ASP A 64 -15.00 17.69 19.05
C ASP A 64 -15.60 16.28 19.20
N GLY A 65 -16.70 16.00 18.48
CA GLY A 65 -17.41 14.71 18.54
C GLY A 65 -18.45 14.61 19.66
N THR A 66 -18.68 15.69 20.42
CA THR A 66 -19.69 15.70 21.49
C THR A 66 -21.06 16.25 21.01
N ARG A 67 -21.06 17.00 19.92
CA ARG A 67 -22.20 17.74 19.37
C ARG A 67 -22.71 17.16 18.06
N THR A 68 -23.99 17.33 17.80
CA THR A 68 -24.57 17.04 16.47
C THR A 68 -24.23 18.19 15.51
N ALA A 69 -24.33 17.94 14.20
CA ALA A 69 -24.12 18.95 13.18
C ALA A 69 -25.03 20.20 13.37
N ALA A 70 -26.28 19.98 13.78
CA ALA A 70 -27.20 21.08 14.08
C ALA A 70 -26.76 21.91 15.32
N GLN A 71 -26.26 21.27 16.36
CA GLN A 71 -25.73 21.94 17.54
C GLN A 71 -24.47 22.76 17.21
N ILE A 72 -23.57 22.19 16.38
CA ILE A 72 -22.37 22.89 15.90
C ILE A 72 -22.79 24.12 15.09
N ALA A 73 -23.72 24.00 14.17
CA ALA A 73 -24.18 25.12 13.36
C ALA A 73 -24.80 26.24 14.23
N ALA A 74 -25.58 25.87 15.23
CA ALA A 74 -26.18 26.84 16.17
C ALA A 74 -25.12 27.55 17.02
N GLU A 75 -24.11 26.83 17.50
CA GLU A 75 -23.00 27.40 18.30
C GLU A 75 -22.16 28.38 17.48
N VAL A 76 -21.77 28.00 16.25
CA VAL A 76 -21.01 28.88 15.35
C VAL A 76 -21.79 30.15 15.02
N ALA A 77 -23.09 30.04 14.67
CA ALA A 77 -23.93 31.17 14.39
C ALA A 77 -24.10 32.10 15.59
N ALA A 78 -24.25 31.54 16.80
CA ALA A 78 -24.35 32.30 18.03
C ALA A 78 -23.02 33.02 18.40
N ALA A 79 -21.88 32.44 18.13
CA ALA A 79 -20.57 33.04 18.36
C ALA A 79 -20.28 34.19 17.38
N HIS A 80 -20.87 34.17 16.18
CA HIS A 80 -20.64 35.16 15.13
C HIS A 80 -21.95 35.85 14.65
N PRO A 81 -22.71 36.52 15.54
CA PRO A 81 -24.03 37.04 15.21
C PRO A 81 -24.05 38.13 14.13
N ARG A 82 -22.91 38.82 13.96
CA ARG A 82 -22.78 39.89 12.93
C ARG A 82 -22.65 39.34 11.52
N LEU A 83 -22.22 38.09 11.37
CA LEU A 83 -22.00 37.49 10.05
C LEU A 83 -23.31 36.92 9.46
N LEU A 84 -24.36 36.76 10.28
CA LEU A 84 -25.67 36.20 9.85
C LEU A 84 -25.50 34.90 9.07
N LEU A 85 -24.58 34.02 9.53
CA LEU A 85 -24.24 32.75 8.86
C LEU A 85 -25.45 31.82 8.78
N PRO A 86 -25.91 31.46 7.57
CA PRO A 86 -26.95 30.44 7.43
C PRO A 86 -26.41 29.06 7.91
N ALA A 87 -27.28 28.26 8.54
CA ALA A 87 -26.93 26.89 8.92
C ALA A 87 -26.43 26.03 7.72
N ALA A 88 -26.95 26.29 6.53
CA ALA A 88 -26.52 25.64 5.30
C ALA A 88 -25.05 25.94 4.94
N THR A 89 -24.59 27.18 5.13
CA THR A 89 -23.18 27.58 4.90
C THR A 89 -22.25 26.84 5.84
N ILE A 90 -22.62 26.76 7.14
CA ILE A 90 -21.82 26.04 8.14
C ILE A 90 -21.84 24.52 7.80
N GLY A 91 -23.00 23.99 7.39
CA GLY A 91 -23.15 22.61 6.94
C GLY A 91 -22.27 22.27 5.74
N SER A 92 -22.18 23.18 4.76
CA SER A 92 -21.29 23.00 3.60
C SER A 92 -19.82 22.95 4.03
N ALA A 93 -19.37 23.86 4.89
CA ALA A 93 -17.99 23.82 5.39
C ALA A 93 -17.64 22.53 6.15
N MET A 94 -18.58 21.97 6.93
CA MET A 94 -18.42 20.67 7.56
C MET A 94 -18.29 19.54 6.51
N ALA A 95 -19.08 19.60 5.46
CA ALA A 95 -19.05 18.63 4.37
C ALA A 95 -17.72 18.70 3.59
N ASP A 96 -17.23 19.92 3.30
CA ASP A 96 -15.95 20.14 2.62
C ASP A 96 -14.77 19.58 3.43
N LEU A 97 -14.77 19.83 4.75
CA LEU A 97 -13.75 19.27 5.65
C LEU A 97 -13.83 17.73 5.74
N ARG A 98 -15.04 17.17 5.67
CA ARG A 98 -15.25 15.71 5.61
C ARG A 98 -14.74 15.14 4.30
N GLU A 99 -15.07 15.75 3.16
CA GLU A 99 -14.62 15.33 1.83
C GLU A 99 -13.09 15.40 1.72
N ALA A 100 -12.48 16.45 2.28
CA ALA A 100 -11.03 16.57 2.40
C ALA A 100 -10.40 15.54 3.36
N GLY A 101 -11.22 14.73 4.05
CA GLY A 101 -10.76 13.63 4.89
C GLY A 101 -10.28 14.03 6.29
N PHE A 102 -10.57 15.25 6.75
CA PHE A 102 -10.16 15.73 8.08
C PHE A 102 -11.18 15.44 9.19
N VAL A 103 -12.40 15.05 8.84
CA VAL A 103 -13.49 14.82 9.79
C VAL A 103 -13.92 13.35 9.79
N ASP A 104 -14.15 12.81 10.97
CA ASP A 104 -14.80 11.50 11.18
C ASP A 104 -16.08 11.65 12.02
N ASP A 105 -16.82 10.56 12.16
CA ASP A 105 -17.95 10.47 13.08
C ASP A 105 -17.52 9.81 14.38
N ALA A 106 -17.51 10.58 15.47
CA ALA A 106 -17.19 10.06 16.80
C ALA A 106 -18.24 9.05 17.31
N ALA A 107 -19.46 9.07 16.76
CA ALA A 107 -20.54 8.13 17.09
C ALA A 107 -20.56 6.91 16.16
N ALA A 108 -19.65 6.83 15.18
CA ALA A 108 -19.60 5.69 14.27
C ALA A 108 -19.48 4.38 15.07
N PRO A 109 -20.35 3.39 14.82
CA PRO A 109 -20.30 2.13 15.53
C PRO A 109 -19.00 1.38 15.22
N LEU A 110 -18.54 0.60 16.17
CA LEU A 110 -17.47 -0.35 15.89
C LEU A 110 -17.98 -1.38 14.88
N PRO A 111 -17.21 -1.69 13.84
CA PRO A 111 -17.61 -2.67 12.85
C PRO A 111 -17.90 -4.04 13.47
N ALA A 112 -18.90 -4.73 12.94
CA ALA A 112 -19.23 -6.10 13.37
C ALA A 112 -18.01 -7.02 13.15
N GLY A 113 -17.75 -7.90 14.10
CA GLY A 113 -16.62 -8.85 14.04
C GLY A 113 -15.28 -8.31 14.54
N LEU A 114 -15.16 -7.03 14.84
CA LEU A 114 -13.95 -6.47 15.46
C LEU A 114 -13.93 -6.83 16.96
N VAL A 115 -12.97 -7.68 17.37
CA VAL A 115 -12.81 -8.09 18.77
C VAL A 115 -11.82 -7.18 19.50
N ASP A 116 -11.87 -7.18 20.85
CA ASP A 116 -10.98 -6.35 21.68
C ASP A 116 -9.49 -6.63 21.42
N ARG A 117 -9.15 -7.88 21.14
CA ARG A 117 -7.78 -8.27 20.79
C ARG A 117 -7.27 -7.54 19.55
N ASP A 118 -8.08 -7.42 18.49
CA ASP A 118 -7.74 -6.69 17.27
C ASP A 118 -7.54 -5.21 17.57
N ARG A 119 -8.42 -4.63 18.39
CA ARG A 119 -8.35 -3.24 18.79
C ARG A 119 -7.05 -2.91 19.52
N VAL A 120 -6.62 -3.77 20.43
CA VAL A 120 -5.35 -3.61 21.16
C VAL A 120 -4.16 -3.78 20.21
N ARG A 121 -4.18 -4.87 19.40
CA ARG A 121 -3.07 -5.20 18.50
C ARG A 121 -2.84 -4.13 17.44
N HIS A 122 -3.90 -3.65 16.80
CA HIS A 122 -3.81 -2.79 15.61
C HIS A 122 -4.02 -1.30 15.87
N ALA A 123 -4.24 -0.87 17.12
CA ALA A 123 -4.52 0.53 17.49
C ALA A 123 -3.54 1.53 16.87
N ARG A 124 -2.24 1.25 16.93
CA ARG A 124 -1.20 2.14 16.36
C ARG A 124 -1.17 2.13 14.85
N GLY A 125 -1.38 0.97 14.23
CA GLY A 125 -1.48 0.83 12.78
C GLY A 125 -2.69 1.56 12.22
N VAL A 126 -3.84 1.44 12.90
CA VAL A 126 -5.07 2.16 12.54
C VAL A 126 -4.88 3.67 12.63
N ALA A 127 -4.26 4.17 13.70
CA ALA A 127 -3.96 5.60 13.84
C ALA A 127 -3.04 6.11 12.71
N LEU A 128 -2.01 5.34 12.33
CA LEU A 128 -1.14 5.68 11.20
C LEU A 128 -1.91 5.70 9.87
N LEU A 129 -2.75 4.69 9.61
CA LEU A 129 -3.57 4.65 8.41
C LEU A 129 -4.53 5.84 8.37
N ARG A 130 -5.22 6.16 9.48
CA ARG A 130 -6.10 7.33 9.58
C ARG A 130 -5.38 8.64 9.30
N TRP A 131 -4.13 8.76 9.77
CA TRP A 131 -3.32 9.94 9.52
C TRP A 131 -3.04 10.14 8.02
N MET A 132 -2.77 9.04 7.29
CA MET A 132 -2.51 9.07 5.84
C MET A 132 -3.79 9.06 4.98
N ASP A 133 -4.95 8.81 5.58
CA ASP A 133 -6.22 8.68 4.87
C ASP A 133 -6.96 10.01 4.74
N LEU A 134 -6.80 10.64 3.61
CA LEU A 134 -7.52 11.85 3.23
C LEU A 134 -8.84 11.54 2.49
N SER A 135 -9.54 10.51 2.94
CA SER A 135 -10.87 10.16 2.44
C SER A 135 -11.89 10.03 3.57
N SER A 136 -13.16 10.25 3.24
CA SER A 136 -14.25 9.99 4.16
C SER A 136 -14.47 8.48 4.30
N ARG A 137 -14.58 7.98 5.53
CA ARG A 137 -14.84 6.56 5.83
C ARG A 137 -15.98 6.44 6.83
N ALA A 138 -16.79 5.40 6.67
CA ALA A 138 -17.88 5.08 7.60
C ALA A 138 -17.34 4.67 8.99
N SER A 139 -16.14 4.11 9.06
CA SER A 139 -15.49 3.74 10.32
C SER A 139 -13.98 3.95 10.25
N PRO A 140 -13.34 4.39 11.36
CA PRO A 140 -11.88 4.49 11.44
C PRO A 140 -11.16 3.14 11.26
N TRP A 141 -11.88 2.03 11.35
CA TRP A 141 -11.36 0.67 11.22
C TRP A 141 -11.46 0.09 9.80
N ASN A 142 -12.10 0.80 8.85
CA ASN A 142 -12.34 0.26 7.50
C ASN A 142 -11.06 -0.21 6.81
N ALA A 143 -9.95 0.53 6.92
CA ALA A 143 -8.67 0.11 6.34
C ALA A 143 -8.15 -1.19 6.97
N GLN A 144 -8.24 -1.34 8.29
CA GLN A 144 -7.83 -2.56 9.00
C GLN A 144 -8.72 -3.75 8.66
N LEU A 145 -10.03 -3.54 8.49
CA LEU A 145 -10.94 -4.61 8.07
C LEU A 145 -10.64 -5.10 6.66
N ARG A 146 -10.26 -4.19 5.74
CA ARG A 146 -9.79 -4.58 4.41
C ARG A 146 -8.53 -5.45 4.49
N LEU A 147 -7.59 -5.11 5.36
CA LEU A 147 -6.41 -5.95 5.60
C LEU A 147 -6.81 -7.32 6.16
N ALA A 148 -7.68 -7.35 7.17
CA ALA A 148 -8.15 -8.59 7.79
C ALA A 148 -8.93 -9.51 6.82
N GLY A 149 -9.59 -8.94 5.81
CA GLY A 149 -10.26 -9.69 4.74
C GLY A 149 -9.34 -10.11 3.59
N ALA A 150 -8.15 -9.51 3.50
CA ALA A 150 -7.28 -9.69 2.33
C ALA A 150 -6.53 -11.03 2.33
N ARG A 151 -6.29 -11.55 1.12
CA ARG A 151 -5.55 -12.77 0.83
C ARG A 151 -4.35 -12.44 -0.06
N VAL A 152 -3.14 -12.63 0.45
CA VAL A 152 -1.89 -12.28 -0.24
C VAL A 152 -1.05 -13.51 -0.51
N LEU A 153 -0.59 -13.67 -1.74
CA LEU A 153 0.44 -14.64 -2.10
C LEU A 153 1.81 -13.97 -2.09
N VAL A 154 2.77 -14.55 -1.37
CA VAL A 154 4.17 -14.13 -1.35
C VAL A 154 5.01 -15.18 -2.07
N LEU A 155 5.46 -14.87 -3.28
CA LEU A 155 6.32 -15.73 -4.07
C LEU A 155 7.80 -15.36 -3.83
N GLY A 156 8.52 -16.28 -3.19
CA GLY A 156 9.88 -16.10 -2.71
C GLY A 156 9.92 -15.46 -1.32
N VAL A 157 10.32 -16.24 -0.30
CA VAL A 157 10.47 -15.78 1.09
C VAL A 157 11.95 -15.65 1.50
N GLY A 158 12.75 -15.16 0.55
CA GLY A 158 14.13 -14.71 0.81
C GLY A 158 14.18 -13.39 1.61
N GLY A 159 15.19 -12.56 1.37
CA GLY A 159 15.37 -11.32 2.12
C GLY A 159 14.19 -10.35 1.98
N THR A 160 13.84 -9.96 0.75
CA THR A 160 12.75 -9.03 0.46
C THR A 160 11.38 -9.63 0.81
N GLY A 161 11.06 -10.82 0.27
CA GLY A 161 9.75 -11.41 0.48
C GLY A 161 9.51 -11.87 1.91
N GLY A 162 10.53 -12.38 2.61
CA GLY A 162 10.43 -12.75 4.02
C GLY A 162 10.13 -11.55 4.93
N MET A 163 10.79 -10.41 4.69
CA MET A 163 10.51 -9.18 5.42
C MET A 163 9.11 -8.62 5.08
N ALA A 164 8.73 -8.66 3.80
CA ALA A 164 7.39 -8.23 3.39
C ALA A 164 6.31 -9.10 4.07
N ALA A 165 6.48 -10.43 4.08
CA ALA A 165 5.56 -11.34 4.75
C ALA A 165 5.43 -11.06 6.25
N GLN A 166 6.55 -10.79 6.94
CA GLN A 166 6.53 -10.40 8.37
C GLN A 166 5.73 -9.12 8.58
N ALA A 167 5.98 -8.10 7.78
CA ALA A 167 5.28 -6.82 7.90
C ALA A 167 3.76 -6.95 7.63
N LEU A 168 3.37 -7.73 6.62
CA LEU A 168 1.96 -8.00 6.29
C LEU A 168 1.25 -8.77 7.40
N VAL A 169 1.88 -9.81 7.93
CA VAL A 169 1.31 -10.60 9.05
C VAL A 169 1.22 -9.76 10.32
N ALA A 170 2.25 -8.97 10.65
CA ALA A 170 2.21 -8.05 11.79
C ALA A 170 1.10 -6.99 11.64
N SER A 171 0.81 -6.54 10.41
CA SER A 171 -0.25 -5.58 10.10
C SER A 171 -1.66 -6.20 10.06
N GLY A 172 -1.79 -7.52 10.19
CA GLY A 172 -3.08 -8.20 10.27
C GLY A 172 -3.75 -8.45 8.92
N VAL A 173 -2.96 -8.75 7.87
CA VAL A 173 -3.49 -9.31 6.62
C VAL A 173 -4.11 -10.68 6.91
N GLY A 174 -5.36 -10.90 6.51
CA GLY A 174 -6.13 -12.07 6.96
C GLY A 174 -5.56 -13.42 6.52
N HIS A 175 -5.02 -13.51 5.30
CA HIS A 175 -4.36 -14.73 4.82
C HIS A 175 -3.08 -14.39 4.04
N VAL A 176 -1.97 -15.01 4.43
CA VAL A 176 -0.69 -14.96 3.72
C VAL A 176 -0.29 -16.37 3.30
N HIS A 177 -0.17 -16.60 1.99
CA HIS A 177 0.33 -17.86 1.43
C HIS A 177 1.75 -17.65 0.92
N THR A 178 2.70 -18.44 1.39
CA THR A 178 4.12 -18.33 1.04
C THR A 178 4.56 -19.46 0.11
N VAL A 179 5.33 -19.15 -0.93
CA VAL A 179 5.86 -20.13 -1.89
C VAL A 179 7.35 -19.92 -2.07
N ASP A 180 8.14 -20.96 -1.81
CA ASP A 180 9.61 -20.92 -2.00
C ASP A 180 10.14 -22.35 -2.20
N PRO A 181 11.00 -22.63 -3.20
CA PRO A 181 11.55 -23.96 -3.45
C PRO A 181 12.74 -24.31 -2.57
N ASP A 182 13.40 -23.34 -1.95
CA ASP A 182 14.71 -23.50 -1.32
C ASP A 182 14.63 -24.07 0.11
N VAL A 183 15.81 -24.38 0.62
CA VAL A 183 16.06 -24.63 2.04
C VAL A 183 16.78 -23.46 2.68
N VAL A 184 16.69 -23.33 3.99
CA VAL A 184 17.44 -22.33 4.77
C VAL A 184 18.90 -22.74 4.85
N GLU A 185 19.79 -21.83 4.49
CA GLU A 185 21.23 -21.99 4.54
C GLU A 185 21.86 -20.96 5.48
N LEU A 186 23.02 -21.30 6.06
CA LEU A 186 23.78 -20.34 6.90
C LEU A 186 24.04 -19.02 6.18
N SER A 187 24.36 -19.07 4.88
CA SER A 187 24.59 -17.90 4.02
C SER A 187 23.39 -16.98 3.87
N ASN A 188 22.18 -17.45 4.21
CA ASN A 188 20.97 -16.65 4.15
C ASN A 188 20.80 -15.73 5.36
N LEU A 189 21.29 -16.14 6.52
CA LEU A 189 20.97 -15.51 7.81
C LEU A 189 21.53 -14.09 7.97
N ASN A 190 22.49 -13.69 7.13
CA ASN A 190 22.99 -12.31 7.12
C ASN A 190 21.97 -11.28 6.57
N ARG A 191 20.86 -11.75 5.92
CA ARG A 191 19.86 -10.87 5.30
C ARG A 191 18.41 -11.39 5.33
N GLN A 192 18.19 -12.67 5.61
CA GLN A 192 16.86 -13.29 5.68
C GLN A 192 16.46 -13.46 7.14
N THR A 193 16.11 -12.35 7.79
CA THR A 193 15.86 -12.25 9.23
C THR A 193 14.57 -12.97 9.69
N LEU A 194 13.79 -13.52 8.77
CA LEU A 194 12.67 -14.39 9.07
C LEU A 194 13.14 -15.71 9.70
N TYR A 195 14.35 -16.18 9.35
CA TYR A 195 14.91 -17.46 9.78
C TYR A 195 15.92 -17.31 10.90
N ARG A 196 16.13 -18.42 11.61
CA ARG A 196 17.10 -18.56 12.70
C ARG A 196 18.09 -19.68 12.38
N GLU A 197 19.18 -19.75 13.12
CA GLU A 197 20.17 -20.85 12.96
C GLU A 197 19.53 -22.23 13.11
N ALA A 198 18.53 -22.37 14.01
CA ALA A 198 17.79 -23.62 14.19
C ALA A 198 16.96 -24.04 12.96
N ASP A 199 16.77 -23.17 11.99
CA ASP A 199 16.04 -23.47 10.76
C ASP A 199 16.94 -23.97 9.62
N ILE A 200 18.25 -23.97 9.79
CA ILE A 200 19.21 -24.41 8.74
C ILE A 200 18.86 -25.85 8.31
N GLY A 201 18.74 -26.03 6.99
CA GLY A 201 18.34 -27.30 6.36
C GLY A 201 16.84 -27.52 6.23
N ARG A 202 16.01 -26.73 6.89
CA ARG A 202 14.54 -26.82 6.73
C ARG A 202 14.09 -26.15 5.41
N PRO A 203 13.01 -26.62 4.77
CA PRO A 203 12.39 -25.88 3.67
C PRO A 203 12.03 -24.46 4.12
N LYS A 204 12.37 -23.46 3.29
CA LYS A 204 12.07 -22.06 3.60
C LYS A 204 10.57 -21.81 3.81
N ALA A 205 9.71 -22.41 2.97
CA ALA A 205 8.27 -22.29 3.11
C ALA A 205 7.77 -22.76 4.48
N ASP A 206 8.26 -23.91 4.98
CA ASP A 206 7.84 -24.47 6.28
C ASP A 206 8.35 -23.61 7.45
N ALA A 207 9.63 -23.19 7.39
CA ALA A 207 10.22 -22.31 8.41
C ALA A 207 9.51 -20.95 8.44
N ALA A 208 9.17 -20.40 7.26
CA ALA A 208 8.41 -19.15 7.14
C ALA A 208 7.02 -19.27 7.78
N VAL A 209 6.27 -20.31 7.45
CA VAL A 209 4.93 -20.55 8.05
C VAL A 209 5.02 -20.61 9.55
N ALA A 210 6.00 -21.35 10.11
CA ALA A 210 6.17 -21.45 11.56
C ALA A 210 6.47 -20.09 12.21
N ALA A 211 7.41 -19.32 11.63
CA ALA A 211 7.81 -18.02 12.15
C ALA A 211 6.67 -16.98 12.06
N LEU A 212 5.94 -16.96 10.95
CA LEU A 212 4.85 -16.01 10.73
C LEU A 212 3.63 -16.31 11.62
N ARG A 213 3.29 -17.57 11.84
CA ARG A 213 2.24 -17.97 12.80
C ARG A 213 2.60 -17.59 14.24
N ALA A 214 3.87 -17.72 14.61
CA ALA A 214 4.33 -17.28 15.91
C ALA A 214 4.30 -15.76 16.10
N LEU A 215 4.42 -14.98 15.01
CA LEU A 215 4.34 -13.52 15.03
C LEU A 215 2.89 -13.04 15.25
N ASN A 216 1.93 -13.61 14.56
CA ASN A 216 0.52 -13.26 14.68
C ASN A 216 -0.38 -14.48 14.44
N SER A 217 -0.91 -15.03 15.54
CA SER A 217 -1.78 -16.21 15.51
C SER A 217 -3.19 -15.94 14.96
N ASP A 218 -3.57 -14.68 14.80
CA ASP A 218 -4.87 -14.28 14.27
C ASP A 218 -4.88 -14.26 12.72
N VAL A 219 -3.69 -14.33 12.11
CA VAL A 219 -3.51 -14.40 10.66
C VAL A 219 -3.42 -15.85 10.19
N THR A 220 -4.18 -16.21 9.17
CA THR A 220 -4.03 -17.50 8.51
C THR A 220 -2.77 -17.51 7.67
N VAL A 221 -1.80 -18.33 8.04
CA VAL A 221 -0.55 -18.49 7.26
C VAL A 221 -0.46 -19.89 6.71
N THR A 222 -0.29 -20.01 5.40
CA THR A 222 -0.06 -21.28 4.70
C THR A 222 1.18 -21.16 3.82
N GLY A 223 1.71 -22.28 3.36
CA GLY A 223 2.86 -22.24 2.47
C GLY A 223 3.12 -23.57 1.79
N GLU A 224 3.83 -23.52 0.67
CA GLU A 224 4.24 -24.71 -0.05
C GLU A 224 5.67 -24.57 -0.59
N ARG A 225 6.37 -25.70 -0.61
CA ARG A 225 7.66 -25.82 -1.29
C ARG A 225 7.43 -26.08 -2.77
N ARG A 226 7.54 -25.03 -3.59
CA ARG A 226 7.26 -25.13 -5.04
C ARG A 226 8.19 -24.24 -5.85
N GLU A 227 8.75 -24.79 -6.91
CA GLU A 227 9.53 -24.07 -7.91
C GLU A 227 8.62 -23.63 -9.07
N ILE A 228 8.71 -22.36 -9.46
CA ILE A 228 7.98 -21.81 -10.60
C ILE A 228 8.90 -21.87 -11.85
N ARG A 229 8.60 -22.79 -12.75
CA ARG A 229 9.43 -23.07 -13.96
C ARG A 229 8.88 -22.45 -15.24
N GLY A 230 7.79 -21.72 -15.17
CA GLY A 230 7.19 -21.10 -16.35
C GLY A 230 5.92 -20.32 -16.03
N PRO A 231 5.39 -19.56 -16.99
CA PRO A 231 4.19 -18.76 -16.80
C PRO A 231 2.97 -19.62 -16.46
N ASP A 232 2.84 -20.82 -17.05
CA ASP A 232 1.70 -21.73 -16.79
C ASP A 232 1.74 -22.23 -15.34
N ALA A 233 2.93 -22.52 -14.79
CA ALA A 233 3.07 -22.93 -13.41
C ALA A 233 2.69 -21.79 -12.45
N LEU A 234 3.01 -20.55 -12.82
CA LEU A 234 2.61 -19.35 -12.06
C LEU A 234 1.11 -19.10 -12.19
N ALA A 235 0.54 -19.23 -13.37
CA ALA A 235 -0.90 -19.10 -13.61
C ALA A 235 -1.69 -20.13 -12.78
N ALA A 236 -1.26 -21.39 -12.78
CA ALA A 236 -1.87 -22.44 -11.98
C ALA A 236 -1.75 -22.21 -10.45
N LEU A 237 -0.70 -21.51 -9.99
CA LEU A 237 -0.57 -21.11 -8.59
C LEU A 237 -1.53 -19.96 -8.24
N LEU A 238 -1.66 -18.96 -9.12
CA LEU A 238 -2.47 -17.78 -8.90
C LEU A 238 -3.97 -17.99 -9.19
N ALA A 239 -4.34 -19.00 -9.96
CA ALA A 239 -5.72 -19.37 -10.28
C ALA A 239 -5.86 -20.91 -10.33
N PRO A 240 -5.80 -21.60 -9.17
CA PRO A 240 -5.76 -23.07 -9.12
C PRO A 240 -7.00 -23.74 -9.73
N ASP A 241 -8.14 -23.08 -9.69
CA ASP A 241 -9.40 -23.61 -10.22
C ASP A 241 -9.57 -23.40 -11.74
N GLY A 242 -8.58 -22.79 -12.41
CA GLY A 242 -8.63 -22.49 -13.85
C GLY A 242 -9.71 -21.48 -14.25
N GLY A 243 -10.38 -20.87 -13.27
CA GLY A 243 -11.55 -20.01 -13.46
C GLY A 243 -11.27 -18.57 -13.93
N GLY A 244 -10.04 -18.25 -14.31
CA GLY A 244 -9.68 -16.90 -14.80
C GLY A 244 -9.66 -15.81 -13.70
N ARG A 245 -9.93 -16.15 -12.45
CA ARG A 245 -9.86 -15.26 -11.29
C ARG A 245 -8.94 -15.83 -10.22
N SER A 246 -8.13 -14.96 -9.63
CA SER A 246 -7.29 -15.34 -8.49
C SER A 246 -8.11 -15.40 -7.18
N PRO A 247 -7.83 -16.38 -6.30
CA PRO A 247 -8.32 -16.35 -4.93
C PRO A 247 -7.54 -15.37 -4.05
N TYR A 248 -6.50 -14.74 -4.59
CA TYR A 248 -5.69 -13.74 -3.91
C TYR A 248 -6.05 -12.34 -4.38
N ASP A 249 -5.96 -11.36 -3.49
CA ASP A 249 -6.19 -9.94 -3.78
C ASP A 249 -4.91 -9.25 -4.24
N LEU A 250 -3.73 -9.85 -3.94
CA LEU A 250 -2.43 -9.29 -4.26
C LEU A 250 -1.36 -10.38 -4.39
N LEU A 251 -0.47 -10.22 -5.37
CA LEU A 251 0.80 -10.94 -5.44
C LEU A 251 1.94 -10.04 -4.92
N VAL A 252 2.72 -10.55 -3.97
CA VAL A 252 4.02 -10.01 -3.56
C VAL A 252 5.12 -10.87 -4.19
N LEU A 253 5.89 -10.29 -5.11
CA LEU A 253 6.99 -10.99 -5.77
C LEU A 253 8.32 -10.63 -5.12
N GLY A 254 8.81 -11.53 -4.27
CA GLY A 254 10.15 -11.47 -3.64
C GLY A 254 11.18 -12.38 -4.30
N ALA A 255 10.77 -13.21 -5.28
CA ALA A 255 11.65 -14.07 -6.03
C ALA A 255 12.37 -13.30 -7.15
N ASP A 256 13.64 -13.64 -7.39
CA ASP A 256 14.48 -13.08 -8.45
C ASP A 256 14.93 -14.14 -9.49
N ARG A 257 14.55 -15.39 -9.27
CA ARG A 257 14.85 -16.50 -10.18
C ARG A 257 13.57 -17.24 -10.58
N PRO A 258 13.53 -17.72 -11.83
CA PRO A 258 14.48 -17.44 -12.91
C PRO A 258 14.41 -15.95 -13.34
N PRO A 259 15.36 -15.44 -14.15
CA PRO A 259 15.39 -14.02 -14.56
C PRO A 259 14.10 -13.51 -15.20
N GLU A 260 13.33 -14.40 -15.82
CA GLU A 260 12.07 -14.11 -16.49
C GLU A 260 10.88 -13.98 -15.52
N ILE A 261 11.04 -14.29 -14.24
CA ILE A 261 9.92 -14.41 -13.28
C ILE A 261 9.08 -13.13 -13.20
N ARG A 262 9.70 -11.93 -13.30
CA ARG A 262 8.98 -10.65 -13.29
C ARG A 262 8.15 -10.46 -14.56
N ARG A 263 8.65 -10.91 -15.72
CA ARG A 263 7.91 -10.88 -16.98
C ARG A 263 6.72 -11.83 -16.92
N TRP A 264 6.90 -13.03 -16.37
CA TRP A 264 5.80 -13.97 -16.18
C TRP A 264 4.75 -13.41 -15.21
N ALA A 265 5.17 -12.87 -14.07
CA ALA A 265 4.28 -12.23 -13.12
C ALA A 265 3.49 -11.09 -13.78
N ASN A 266 4.15 -10.20 -14.54
CA ASN A 266 3.49 -9.12 -15.25
C ASN A 266 2.36 -9.63 -16.17
N ARG A 267 2.64 -10.61 -17.02
CA ARG A 267 1.68 -11.12 -18.00
C ARG A 267 0.56 -11.92 -17.37
N VAL A 268 0.87 -12.79 -16.40
CA VAL A 268 -0.13 -13.59 -15.69
C VAL A 268 -1.03 -12.68 -14.84
N CYS A 269 -0.48 -11.70 -14.15
CA CYS A 269 -1.25 -10.75 -13.35
C CYS A 269 -2.16 -9.86 -14.22
N ILE A 270 -1.71 -9.47 -15.43
CA ILE A 270 -2.56 -8.76 -16.40
C ILE A 270 -3.75 -9.66 -16.80
N ALA A 271 -3.48 -10.91 -17.16
CA ALA A 271 -4.53 -11.86 -17.58
C ALA A 271 -5.55 -12.15 -16.47
N LEU A 272 -5.11 -12.18 -15.21
CA LEU A 272 -5.96 -12.44 -14.03
C LEU A 272 -6.55 -11.17 -13.42
N ASN A 273 -6.24 -9.99 -13.94
CA ASN A 273 -6.56 -8.70 -13.35
C ASN A 273 -6.13 -8.62 -11.87
N LEU A 274 -4.96 -9.18 -11.53
CA LEU A 274 -4.43 -9.26 -10.19
C LEU A 274 -3.39 -8.15 -9.94
N PRO A 275 -3.59 -7.23 -9.00
CA PRO A 275 -2.55 -6.30 -8.57
C PRO A 275 -1.32 -7.03 -8.04
N TRP A 276 -0.14 -6.45 -8.25
CA TRP A 276 1.07 -7.02 -7.72
C TRP A 276 2.13 -5.98 -7.40
N VAL A 277 2.97 -6.33 -6.44
CA VAL A 277 4.12 -5.53 -6.01
C VAL A 277 5.39 -6.37 -6.07
N GLU A 278 6.48 -5.75 -6.43
CA GLU A 278 7.78 -6.41 -6.46
C GLU A 278 8.83 -5.54 -5.78
N GLY A 279 9.93 -6.14 -5.39
CA GLY A 279 11.03 -5.38 -4.84
C GLY A 279 12.33 -6.14 -4.94
N GLY A 280 13.39 -5.41 -4.64
CA GLY A 280 14.73 -5.96 -4.64
C GLY A 280 15.76 -4.88 -4.35
N TYR A 281 16.99 -5.32 -4.41
CA TYR A 281 18.14 -4.44 -4.26
C TYR A 281 19.22 -4.84 -5.29
N ARG A 282 19.95 -3.85 -5.76
CA ARG A 282 21.13 -4.03 -6.61
C ARG A 282 22.28 -3.25 -5.98
N GLY A 283 23.07 -3.95 -5.16
CA GLY A 283 24.03 -3.27 -4.30
C GLY A 283 23.33 -2.26 -3.38
N PRO A 284 23.74 -0.98 -3.37
CA PRO A 284 23.16 0.05 -2.50
C PRO A 284 21.77 0.56 -2.94
N LEU A 285 21.32 0.24 -4.14
CA LEU A 285 20.02 0.67 -4.64
C LEU A 285 18.93 -0.31 -4.20
N VAL A 286 17.98 0.17 -3.41
CA VAL A 286 16.84 -0.58 -2.89
C VAL A 286 15.57 -0.02 -3.49
N THR A 287 14.72 -0.87 -4.08
CA THR A 287 13.50 -0.42 -4.77
C THR A 287 12.31 -1.33 -4.51
N ALA A 288 11.12 -0.75 -4.66
CA ALA A 288 9.84 -1.45 -4.79
C ALA A 288 9.08 -0.93 -6.02
N GLY A 289 8.40 -1.81 -6.73
CA GLY A 289 7.53 -1.51 -7.87
C GLY A 289 6.08 -1.84 -7.56
N VAL A 290 5.17 -1.04 -8.11
CA VAL A 290 3.72 -1.13 -7.89
C VAL A 290 3.01 -1.24 -9.23
N HIS A 291 2.25 -2.32 -9.43
CA HIS A 291 1.62 -2.63 -10.70
C HIS A 291 0.16 -3.06 -10.49
N VAL A 292 -0.75 -2.35 -11.15
CA VAL A 292 -2.18 -2.67 -11.16
C VAL A 292 -2.61 -2.83 -12.62
N PRO A 293 -3.10 -3.99 -13.03
CA PRO A 293 -3.59 -4.20 -14.39
C PRO A 293 -4.65 -3.17 -14.78
N GLY A 294 -4.53 -2.61 -15.97
CA GLY A 294 -5.47 -1.60 -16.47
C GLY A 294 -5.26 -0.18 -15.92
N ASP A 295 -4.54 0.00 -14.81
CA ASP A 295 -4.28 1.31 -14.21
C ASP A 295 -2.78 1.66 -14.33
N GLY A 296 -2.47 2.47 -15.33
CA GLY A 296 -1.11 2.92 -15.61
C GLY A 296 -0.24 1.93 -16.40
N PRO A 297 1.06 2.21 -16.48
CA PRO A 297 2.02 1.37 -17.19
C PRO A 297 2.31 0.06 -16.45
N CYS A 298 2.39 -1.05 -17.17
CA CYS A 298 2.78 -2.33 -16.62
C CYS A 298 4.31 -2.41 -16.39
N TRP A 299 4.78 -3.50 -15.78
CA TRP A 299 6.21 -3.71 -15.53
C TRP A 299 7.06 -3.68 -16.82
N GLU A 300 6.57 -4.24 -17.93
CA GLU A 300 7.32 -4.22 -19.21
C GLU A 300 7.41 -2.80 -19.80
N CYS A 301 6.40 -1.95 -19.63
CA CYS A 301 6.48 -0.52 -19.96
C CYS A 301 7.54 0.19 -19.14
N GLN A 302 7.56 -0.04 -17.81
CA GLN A 302 8.55 0.55 -16.90
C GLN A 302 9.96 0.11 -17.30
N ARG A 303 10.16 -1.18 -17.53
CA ARG A 303 11.45 -1.75 -17.94
C ARG A 303 11.96 -1.16 -19.25
N ALA A 304 11.10 -1.09 -20.28
CA ALA A 304 11.46 -0.49 -21.56
C ALA A 304 11.86 0.98 -21.42
N GLY A 305 11.12 1.76 -20.62
CA GLY A 305 11.47 3.16 -20.36
C GLY A 305 12.75 3.34 -19.55
N GLU A 306 13.07 2.41 -18.64
CA GLU A 306 14.36 2.37 -17.94
C GLU A 306 15.51 2.09 -18.91
N ASP A 307 15.34 1.12 -19.80
CA ASP A 307 16.37 0.72 -20.77
C ASP A 307 16.66 1.84 -21.77
N GLU A 308 15.63 2.55 -22.24
CA GLU A 308 15.79 3.72 -23.12
C GLU A 308 16.54 4.89 -22.48
N ARG A 309 16.40 5.08 -21.17
CA ARG A 309 17.10 6.15 -20.44
C ARG A 309 18.52 5.78 -20.02
N ARG A 310 18.86 4.49 -20.10
CA ARG A 310 20.15 3.97 -19.72
C ARG A 310 21.18 4.18 -20.84
N ASP A 311 21.85 5.32 -20.83
CA ASP A 311 23.00 5.54 -21.71
C ASP A 311 24.28 4.90 -21.09
N LEU A 312 24.47 3.62 -21.31
CA LEU A 312 25.65 2.90 -20.86
C LEU A 312 26.89 3.12 -21.75
N ARG A 313 26.73 3.80 -22.89
CA ARG A 313 27.80 4.05 -23.88
C ARG A 313 28.62 2.82 -24.21
N LEU A 314 27.94 1.70 -24.36
CA LEU A 314 28.55 0.40 -24.66
C LEU A 314 29.09 0.40 -26.10
N ARG A 315 30.20 -0.29 -26.32
CA ARG A 315 30.71 -0.55 -27.67
C ARG A 315 29.76 -1.50 -28.41
N PRO A 316 29.67 -1.41 -29.74
CA PRO A 316 28.91 -2.37 -30.54
C PRO A 316 29.25 -3.82 -30.16
N GLY A 317 28.25 -4.65 -29.89
CA GLY A 317 28.38 -6.03 -29.47
C GLY A 317 28.65 -6.28 -27.99
N GLN A 318 28.73 -5.23 -27.15
CA GLN A 318 28.75 -5.39 -25.70
C GLN A 318 27.33 -5.49 -25.15
N SER A 319 27.13 -6.38 -24.16
CA SER A 319 25.90 -6.46 -23.37
C SER A 319 25.97 -5.56 -22.13
N GLU A 320 24.83 -5.33 -21.47
CA GLU A 320 24.76 -4.63 -20.17
C GLU A 320 25.65 -5.25 -19.09
N ASP A 321 25.98 -6.53 -19.21
CA ASP A 321 26.89 -7.23 -18.29
C ASP A 321 28.28 -6.61 -18.24
N ALA A 322 28.68 -5.93 -19.32
CA ALA A 322 29.98 -5.20 -19.36
C ALA A 322 30.00 -4.04 -18.34
N ALA A 323 28.87 -3.44 -18.03
CA ALA A 323 28.72 -2.36 -17.05
C ALA A 323 28.31 -2.85 -15.66
N SER A 324 28.03 -4.15 -15.51
CA SER A 324 27.60 -4.73 -14.23
C SER A 324 28.79 -5.17 -13.38
N PRO A 325 28.74 -5.02 -12.05
CA PRO A 325 29.75 -5.58 -11.17
C PRO A 325 29.87 -7.09 -11.35
N ARG A 326 31.09 -7.59 -11.49
CA ARG A 326 31.37 -9.02 -11.64
C ARG A 326 31.53 -9.68 -10.27
N MET A 327 30.42 -10.04 -9.65
CA MET A 327 30.38 -10.76 -8.39
C MET A 327 29.57 -12.05 -8.55
N PRO A 328 29.97 -13.15 -7.87
CA PRO A 328 29.27 -14.43 -7.99
C PRO A 328 27.88 -14.42 -7.37
N TRP A 329 27.55 -13.39 -6.59
CA TRP A 329 26.24 -13.17 -5.96
C TRP A 329 25.90 -11.68 -5.93
N ASN A 330 24.62 -11.37 -5.77
CA ASN A 330 24.18 -10.00 -5.52
C ASN A 330 24.54 -9.60 -4.07
N PRO A 331 25.43 -8.59 -3.86
CA PRO A 331 25.80 -8.15 -2.52
C PRO A 331 24.59 -7.60 -1.78
N ALA A 332 24.42 -8.06 -0.55
CA ALA A 332 23.26 -7.73 0.26
C ALA A 332 23.57 -7.81 1.76
N SER A 333 22.79 -7.08 2.52
CA SER A 333 22.77 -7.11 3.98
C SER A 333 21.35 -7.19 4.51
N ALA A 334 21.18 -7.38 5.81
CA ALA A 334 19.89 -7.28 6.46
C ALA A 334 19.22 -5.91 6.24
N VAL A 335 20.03 -4.85 6.12
CA VAL A 335 19.54 -3.50 5.85
C VAL A 335 18.91 -3.39 4.45
N THR A 336 19.61 -3.81 3.39
CA THR A 336 19.11 -3.73 2.02
C THR A 336 17.88 -4.61 1.82
N ALA A 337 17.88 -5.83 2.35
CA ALA A 337 16.77 -6.75 2.31
C ALA A 337 15.57 -6.24 3.12
N GLY A 338 15.83 -5.74 4.33
CA GLY A 338 14.83 -5.17 5.21
C GLY A 338 14.14 -3.97 4.59
N LEU A 339 14.90 -2.98 4.10
CA LEU A 339 14.34 -1.81 3.42
C LEU A 339 13.51 -2.20 2.19
N SER A 340 14.00 -3.12 1.35
CA SER A 340 13.25 -3.59 0.20
C SER A 340 11.91 -4.22 0.61
N GLY A 341 11.95 -5.16 1.57
CA GLY A 341 10.73 -5.84 2.03
C GLY A 341 9.73 -4.90 2.71
N THR A 342 10.19 -3.91 3.47
CA THR A 342 9.30 -2.93 4.11
C THR A 342 8.67 -1.97 3.11
N LEU A 343 9.40 -1.52 2.08
CA LEU A 343 8.84 -0.74 0.97
C LEU A 343 7.77 -1.53 0.20
N VAL A 344 8.04 -2.80 -0.09
CA VAL A 344 7.08 -3.71 -0.72
C VAL A 344 5.84 -3.90 0.14
N ALA A 345 6.00 -4.13 1.45
CA ALA A 345 4.88 -4.27 2.37
C ALA A 345 4.05 -2.98 2.46
N HIS A 346 4.69 -1.81 2.49
CA HIS A 346 3.98 -0.54 2.45
C HIS A 346 3.13 -0.40 1.18
N ALA A 347 3.70 -0.70 0.01
CA ALA A 347 2.97 -0.70 -1.25
C ALA A 347 1.78 -1.68 -1.25
N ALA A 348 2.00 -2.89 -0.73
CA ALA A 348 0.96 -3.90 -0.58
C ALA A 348 -0.19 -3.43 0.31
N ILE A 349 0.11 -2.89 1.49
CA ILE A 349 -0.87 -2.32 2.42
C ILE A 349 -1.63 -1.18 1.77
N ALA A 350 -0.94 -0.27 1.08
CA ALA A 350 -1.57 0.85 0.39
C ALA A 350 -2.55 0.39 -0.71
N LEU A 351 -2.19 -0.62 -1.51
CA LEU A 351 -3.09 -1.19 -2.52
C LEU A 351 -4.31 -1.87 -1.88
N LEU A 352 -4.11 -2.66 -0.82
CA LEU A 352 -5.19 -3.40 -0.15
C LEU A 352 -6.17 -2.49 0.59
N THR A 353 -5.65 -1.42 1.20
CA THR A 353 -6.47 -0.50 2.01
C THR A 353 -6.96 0.72 1.25
N GLY A 354 -6.27 1.08 0.16
CA GLY A 354 -6.41 2.37 -0.50
C GLY A 354 -5.78 3.53 0.28
N VAL A 355 -4.88 3.24 1.27
CA VAL A 355 -4.26 4.24 2.15
C VAL A 355 -2.73 4.05 2.22
N PRO A 356 -1.93 5.08 1.86
CA PRO A 356 -2.34 6.26 1.10
C PRO A 356 -2.79 5.88 -0.31
N ARG A 357 -3.60 6.71 -0.94
CA ARG A 357 -4.01 6.48 -2.33
C ARG A 357 -2.79 6.57 -3.25
N MET A 358 -2.44 5.46 -3.87
CA MET A 358 -1.31 5.39 -4.81
C MET A 358 -1.80 5.40 -6.26
N ARG A 359 -1.08 6.10 -7.12
CA ARG A 359 -1.21 5.92 -8.58
C ARG A 359 -0.21 4.83 -8.98
N PRO A 360 -0.66 3.67 -9.48
CA PRO A 360 0.23 2.55 -9.80
C PRO A 360 1.11 2.82 -11.02
N GLY A 361 1.94 1.85 -11.38
CA GLY A 361 2.84 1.95 -12.52
C GLY A 361 4.06 2.82 -12.26
N PHE A 362 4.68 2.68 -11.08
CA PHE A 362 5.92 3.35 -10.73
C PHE A 362 6.82 2.45 -9.90
N ARG A 363 8.10 2.82 -9.86
CA ARG A 363 9.09 2.25 -8.94
C ARG A 363 9.64 3.34 -8.04
N TYR A 364 9.79 3.05 -6.77
CA TYR A 364 10.34 3.97 -5.77
C TYR A 364 11.34 3.26 -4.86
N GLY A 365 12.18 4.03 -4.18
CA GLY A 365 13.16 3.43 -3.31
C GLY A 365 14.18 4.40 -2.74
N ILE A 366 15.31 3.84 -2.29
CA ILE A 366 16.39 4.55 -1.61
C ILE A 366 17.72 4.12 -2.23
N ASN A 367 18.57 5.09 -2.54
CA ASN A 367 19.97 4.84 -2.84
C ASN A 367 20.82 5.08 -1.56
N LEU A 368 21.36 4.02 -0.98
CA LEU A 368 22.14 4.10 0.25
C LEU A 368 23.47 4.86 0.08
N MET A 369 23.91 5.11 -1.15
CA MET A 369 25.08 5.95 -1.44
C MET A 369 24.72 7.44 -1.54
N ALA A 370 23.42 7.77 -1.72
CA ALA A 370 22.95 9.12 -1.92
C ALA A 370 21.56 9.26 -1.27
N LEU A 371 21.52 9.30 0.06
CA LEU A 371 20.27 9.31 0.83
C LEU A 371 19.41 10.57 0.58
N GLY A 372 20.00 11.66 0.09
CA GLY A 372 19.27 12.88 -0.29
C GLY A 372 18.53 12.77 -1.62
N ASP A 373 18.80 11.76 -2.43
CA ASP A 373 18.22 11.59 -3.75
C ASP A 373 17.18 10.45 -3.74
N PRO A 374 15.89 10.77 -3.56
CA PRO A 374 14.84 9.75 -3.58
C PRO A 374 14.76 9.09 -4.96
N VAL A 375 14.66 7.78 -4.98
CA VAL A 375 14.43 7.04 -6.21
C VAL A 375 12.94 7.05 -6.52
N LEU A 376 12.57 7.72 -7.61
CA LEU A 376 11.21 7.68 -8.14
C LEU A 376 11.29 7.56 -9.66
N GLN A 377 10.86 6.43 -10.19
CA GLN A 377 10.86 6.14 -11.61
C GLN A 377 9.41 5.97 -12.09
N ARG A 378 9.02 6.82 -13.03
CA ARG A 378 7.71 6.75 -13.71
C ARG A 378 7.95 6.82 -15.21
N HIS A 379 7.38 5.87 -15.91
CA HIS A 379 7.40 5.83 -17.36
C HIS A 379 5.96 5.78 -17.87
N PRO A 380 5.64 6.36 -19.03
CA PRO A 380 4.29 6.30 -19.58
C PRO A 380 3.94 4.86 -20.00
N ARG A 381 2.64 4.57 -20.07
CA ARG A 381 2.15 3.38 -20.75
C ARG A 381 2.51 3.46 -22.24
N ARG A 382 3.02 2.37 -22.76
CA ARG A 382 3.45 2.28 -24.16
C ARG A 382 2.35 1.68 -25.01
N PRO A 383 1.95 2.31 -26.11
CA PRO A 383 0.95 1.74 -27.03
C PRO A 383 1.40 0.45 -27.68
N ASP A 384 2.71 0.29 -27.89
CA ASP A 384 3.37 -0.87 -28.50
C ASP A 384 3.82 -1.93 -27.49
N CYS A 385 3.40 -1.83 -26.23
CA CYS A 385 3.82 -2.77 -25.18
C CYS A 385 3.31 -4.19 -25.48
N PRO A 386 4.18 -5.21 -25.52
CA PRO A 386 3.76 -6.59 -25.85
C PRO A 386 2.92 -7.25 -24.74
N ALA A 387 2.83 -6.63 -23.54
CA ALA A 387 2.06 -7.16 -22.43
C ALA A 387 0.74 -6.40 -22.18
N CYS A 388 0.75 -5.06 -22.28
CA CYS A 388 -0.42 -4.24 -22.00
C CYS A 388 -0.73 -3.20 -23.10
N GLY A 389 -0.13 -3.35 -24.30
CA GLY A 389 -0.46 -2.56 -25.49
C GLY A 389 -1.94 -2.68 -25.84
N PRO A 390 -2.41 -2.22 -27.00
CA PRO A 390 -3.82 -2.30 -27.35
C PRO A 390 -4.26 -3.76 -27.20
N LEU A 391 -4.89 -4.06 -26.07
CA LEU A 391 -5.75 -5.22 -26.00
C LEU A 391 -6.86 -4.86 -26.99
N ASP A 392 -6.89 -5.54 -28.15
CA ASP A 392 -8.05 -5.53 -28.99
C ASP A 392 -9.22 -5.93 -28.09
N HIS A 393 -9.94 -4.94 -27.58
CA HIS A 393 -11.22 -5.18 -26.96
C HIS A 393 -12.13 -5.64 -28.12
N PRO A 394 -12.58 -6.89 -28.16
CA PRO A 394 -13.64 -7.22 -29.07
C PRO A 394 -14.82 -6.32 -28.69
N THR A 395 -15.21 -5.51 -29.68
CA THR A 395 -16.40 -4.62 -29.68
C THR A 395 -17.67 -5.37 -29.28
#